data_c24134cb03ebc67bffc35eeb3c3661fb
#
_entry.id   c24134cb03ebc67bffc35eeb3c3661fb
#
_cell.length_a   1.000
_cell.length_b   1.000
_cell.length_c   1.000
_cell.angle_alpha   90.00
_cell.angle_beta   90.00
_cell.angle_gamma   90.00
#
_symmetry.space_group_name_H-M   'P 1'
#
loop_
_entity.id
_entity.type
_entity.pdbx_description
1 polymer ?
#
loop_
_entity_poly.entity_id
_entity_poly.type
_entity_poly.pdbx_seq_one_letter_code
_entity_poly.pdbx_strand_id
1 'polypeptide(L)'
;MIFTTTFVGGFFVLTNDCFSYRGQGANAVILFQIIGIAYRVTVGAANRKQSANEEKAMIPYRQFLHKQSFSFEEVLAFSRGSLVSDPPDGFEARLPAPPFLMIDRIVELESKGSKGKIVAEQDVRLDAWYFQCHFTADPVQPGCLGVDAIWQLLGFFCVWRGALGTGRALGCGEVLFNGQIRPFNKTVRYEIDVRRYSHLKDSGASVVVGDGRVYVDDALIYTVGQAKTGIFTGIAYPDYPARSKNSAGGIM
;
A
#
# COMPACT_ATOMS: atom_id res chain seq x y z
N MET A 1 14.12 -0.63 26.33
CA MET A 1 14.93 0.45 26.94
C MET A 1 14.27 1.75 26.51
N ILE A 2 13.69 2.48 27.45
CA ILE A 2 12.94 3.71 27.16
C ILE A 2 13.90 4.87 27.41
N PHE A 3 14.12 5.70 26.41
CA PHE A 3 14.98 6.89 26.53
C PHE A 3 14.11 8.15 26.57
N THR A 4 14.38 9.04 27.47
CA THR A 4 13.74 10.37 27.52
C THR A 4 14.67 11.43 26.96
N THR A 5 14.12 12.33 26.17
CA THR A 5 14.84 13.50 25.66
C THR A 5 14.23 14.77 26.23
N THR A 6 15.05 15.63 26.79
CA THR A 6 14.65 16.97 27.23
C THR A 6 15.24 18.02 26.29
N PHE A 7 14.44 18.99 25.87
CA PHE A 7 14.87 20.10 25.01
C PHE A 7 15.37 21.27 25.87
N VAL A 8 16.64 21.60 25.76
CA VAL A 8 17.23 22.76 26.46
C VAL A 8 18.08 23.56 25.46
N GLY A 9 17.74 24.85 25.27
CA GLY A 9 18.56 25.79 24.49
C GLY A 9 18.79 25.42 23.02
N GLY A 10 17.82 24.77 22.34
CA GLY A 10 17.95 24.36 20.93
C GLY A 10 18.55 22.98 20.67
N PHE A 11 18.79 22.20 21.73
CA PHE A 11 19.36 20.85 21.66
C PHE A 11 18.46 19.83 22.37
N PHE A 12 18.47 18.59 21.88
CA PHE A 12 17.85 17.46 22.57
C PHE A 12 18.91 16.72 23.37
N VAL A 13 18.66 16.50 24.63
CA VAL A 13 19.49 15.65 25.50
C VAL A 13 18.71 14.38 25.80
N LEU A 14 19.27 13.23 25.47
CA LEU A 14 18.70 11.93 25.81
C LEU A 14 18.95 11.62 27.28
N THR A 15 17.90 11.53 28.06
CA THR A 15 17.90 10.97 29.40
C THR A 15 17.01 9.72 29.42
N ASN A 16 17.15 8.88 30.40
CA ASN A 16 16.55 7.53 30.43
C ASN A 16 15.01 7.47 30.59
N ASP A 17 14.25 8.55 30.33
CA ASP A 17 12.80 8.61 30.55
C ASP A 17 12.06 9.29 29.40
N CYS A 18 10.90 8.77 29.00
CA CYS A 18 9.88 9.14 27.99
C CYS A 18 10.01 10.37 27.05
N PHE A 19 9.65 10.16 25.80
CA PHE A 19 9.67 11.12 24.70
C PHE A 19 8.38 11.95 24.61
N SER A 20 8.45 13.29 24.57
CA SER A 20 7.37 14.13 24.07
C SER A 20 7.92 15.21 23.13
N TYR A 21 7.35 15.31 21.91
CA TYR A 21 7.70 16.33 20.92
C TYR A 21 6.59 17.37 20.79
N ARG A 22 6.94 18.64 20.95
CA ARG A 22 6.17 19.79 20.46
C ARG A 22 7.15 20.76 19.80
N GLY A 23 7.08 20.92 18.47
CA GLY A 23 7.86 21.90 17.74
C GLY A 23 7.07 22.48 16.58
N GLN A 24 6.94 23.81 16.54
CA GLN A 24 6.54 24.55 15.34
C GLN A 24 7.82 25.08 14.69
N GLY A 25 8.04 24.75 13.40
CA GLY A 25 9.13 25.34 12.62
C GLY A 25 9.88 24.35 11.72
N ALA A 26 10.18 24.80 10.53
CA ALA A 26 10.56 24.01 9.36
C ALA A 26 12.03 23.52 9.31
N ASN A 27 12.76 23.35 10.39
CA ASN A 27 14.08 22.70 10.39
C ASN A 27 14.40 22.25 11.83
N ALA A 28 14.14 21.00 12.15
CA ALA A 28 14.64 20.40 13.39
C ALA A 28 15.96 19.65 13.09
N VAL A 29 17.03 20.01 13.79
CA VAL A 29 18.29 19.25 13.78
C VAL A 29 18.33 18.47 15.09
N ILE A 30 18.34 17.14 15.01
CA ILE A 30 18.47 16.26 16.16
C ILE A 30 19.95 15.85 16.27
N LEU A 31 20.61 16.22 17.36
CA LEU A 31 21.96 15.79 17.67
C LEU A 31 21.89 14.63 18.67
N PHE A 32 22.42 13.48 18.27
CA PHE A 32 22.64 12.35 19.17
C PHE A 32 24.11 12.26 19.53
N GLN A 33 24.41 12.24 20.81
CA GLN A 33 25.75 11.95 21.30
C GLN A 33 25.71 10.65 22.11
N ILE A 34 26.12 9.56 21.46
CA ILE A 34 26.26 8.27 22.11
C ILE A 34 27.73 7.89 22.01
N ILE A 35 28.38 7.69 23.19
CA ILE A 35 29.78 7.21 23.29
C ILE A 35 30.76 8.08 22.48
N GLY A 36 30.73 9.42 22.71
CA GLY A 36 31.73 10.34 22.11
C GLY A 36 31.58 10.60 20.61
N ILE A 37 30.53 10.11 19.94
CA ILE A 37 30.27 10.34 18.52
C ILE A 37 28.98 11.18 18.37
N ALA A 38 29.12 12.35 17.77
CA ALA A 38 27.96 13.21 17.49
C ALA A 38 27.31 12.84 16.13
N TYR A 39 26.07 12.42 16.16
CA TYR A 39 25.27 12.20 14.95
C TYR A 39 24.34 13.41 14.71
N ARG A 40 24.45 13.98 13.53
CA ARG A 40 23.54 15.04 13.06
C ARG A 40 22.47 14.44 12.16
N VAL A 41 21.23 14.39 12.62
CA VAL A 41 20.07 13.98 11.79
C VAL A 41 19.30 15.23 11.37
N THR A 42 19.23 15.50 10.07
CA THR A 42 18.49 16.63 9.51
C THR A 42 17.12 16.13 9.06
N VAL A 43 16.09 16.33 9.87
CA VAL A 43 14.72 15.86 9.60
C VAL A 43 14.02 16.61 8.46
N GLY A 44 14.46 17.84 8.16
CA GLY A 44 13.81 18.69 7.14
C GLY A 44 14.09 18.32 5.68
N ALA A 45 15.13 17.53 5.39
CA ALA A 45 15.51 17.17 4.02
C ALA A 45 14.73 15.96 3.48
N ALA A 46 14.36 15.02 4.36
CA ALA A 46 13.59 13.83 3.97
C ALA A 46 12.16 14.20 3.57
N ASN A 47 11.49 15.04 4.35
CA ASN A 47 10.11 15.50 4.04
C ASN A 47 10.05 16.34 2.76
N ARG A 48 11.07 17.17 2.46
CA ARG A 48 11.11 17.94 1.20
C ARG A 48 11.36 17.07 -0.02
N LYS A 49 12.19 16.03 0.07
CA LYS A 49 12.38 15.09 -1.05
C LYS A 49 11.13 14.26 -1.30
N GLN A 50 10.42 13.88 -0.25
CA GLN A 50 9.19 13.09 -0.36
C GLN A 50 8.05 13.91 -0.99
N SER A 51 7.83 15.16 -0.57
CA SER A 51 6.83 16.06 -1.18
C SER A 51 7.17 16.41 -2.64
N ALA A 52 8.44 16.63 -2.96
CA ALA A 52 8.88 16.90 -4.33
C ALA A 52 8.72 15.68 -5.25
N ASN A 53 8.90 14.47 -4.73
CA ASN A 53 8.66 13.24 -5.49
C ASN A 53 7.17 12.96 -5.70
N GLU A 54 6.32 13.28 -4.72
CA GLU A 54 4.86 13.16 -4.84
C GLU A 54 4.30 14.17 -5.85
N GLU A 55 4.80 15.40 -5.87
CA GLU A 55 4.43 16.43 -6.86
C GLU A 55 4.85 16.04 -8.28
N LYS A 56 6.00 15.38 -8.43
CA LYS A 56 6.50 14.87 -9.71
C LYS A 56 5.72 13.64 -10.23
N ALA A 57 5.05 12.90 -9.35
CA ALA A 57 4.28 11.72 -9.71
C ALA A 57 2.83 12.04 -10.14
N MET A 58 2.35 13.28 -9.90
CA MET A 58 0.96 13.64 -10.23
C MET A 58 0.69 13.63 -11.74
N ILE A 59 -0.41 13.00 -12.13
CA ILE A 59 -0.86 12.92 -13.52
C ILE A 59 -2.35 13.31 -13.64
N PRO A 60 -2.79 13.89 -14.77
CA PRO A 60 -4.20 14.15 -15.03
C PRO A 60 -5.03 12.85 -15.02
N TYR A 61 -6.29 12.93 -14.57
CA TYR A 61 -7.20 11.78 -14.54
C TYR A 61 -7.34 11.08 -15.89
N ARG A 62 -7.44 11.85 -16.97
CA ARG A 62 -7.48 11.29 -18.32
C ARG A 62 -6.23 10.48 -18.66
N GLN A 63 -5.05 10.92 -18.23
CA GLN A 63 -3.80 10.18 -18.43
C GLN A 63 -3.78 8.91 -17.58
N PHE A 64 -4.25 8.98 -16.33
CA PHE A 64 -4.38 7.81 -15.45
C PHE A 64 -5.18 6.68 -16.11
N LEU A 65 -6.34 6.99 -16.72
CA LEU A 65 -7.22 6.00 -17.37
C LEU A 65 -6.59 5.31 -18.60
N HIS A 66 -5.52 5.86 -19.17
CA HIS A 66 -4.88 5.33 -20.39
C HIS A 66 -3.45 4.83 -20.15
N LYS A 67 -2.93 5.03 -18.95
CA LYS A 67 -1.56 4.62 -18.59
C LYS A 67 -1.52 3.11 -18.33
N GLN A 68 -0.55 2.42 -18.94
CA GLN A 68 -0.46 0.94 -18.90
C GLN A 68 0.59 0.42 -17.92
N SER A 69 1.36 1.30 -17.30
CA SER A 69 2.34 0.96 -16.28
C SER A 69 2.46 2.06 -15.23
N PHE A 70 2.82 1.70 -14.00
CA PHE A 70 2.95 2.66 -12.90
C PHE A 70 4.23 2.36 -12.11
N SER A 71 5.04 3.38 -11.88
CA SER A 71 6.27 3.29 -11.09
C SER A 71 5.96 3.15 -9.60
N PHE A 72 7.01 2.91 -8.80
CA PHE A 72 6.90 2.85 -7.34
C PHE A 72 6.31 4.16 -6.77
N GLU A 73 6.80 5.31 -7.23
CA GLU A 73 6.34 6.62 -6.78
C GLU A 73 4.86 6.83 -7.12
N GLU A 74 4.43 6.40 -8.31
CA GLU A 74 3.04 6.51 -8.74
C GLU A 74 2.10 5.58 -7.97
N VAL A 75 2.50 4.33 -7.71
CA VAL A 75 1.75 3.38 -6.88
C VAL A 75 1.63 3.91 -5.45
N LEU A 76 2.72 4.44 -4.90
CA LEU A 76 2.74 5.04 -3.57
C LEU A 76 1.88 6.30 -3.51
N ALA A 77 1.95 7.19 -4.52
CA ALA A 77 1.10 8.36 -4.63
C ALA A 77 -0.38 7.98 -4.74
N PHE A 78 -0.72 6.93 -5.50
CA PHE A 78 -2.09 6.42 -5.57
C PHE A 78 -2.59 5.91 -4.21
N SER A 79 -1.75 5.19 -3.45
CA SER A 79 -2.10 4.70 -2.11
C SER A 79 -2.42 5.83 -1.14
N ARG A 80 -1.80 7.01 -1.33
CA ARG A 80 -2.01 8.23 -0.53
C ARG A 80 -3.07 9.16 -1.10
N GLY A 81 -3.54 8.89 -2.33
CA GLY A 81 -4.53 9.69 -3.02
C GLY A 81 -4.01 10.97 -3.65
N SER A 82 -2.71 11.05 -3.88
CA SER A 82 -2.03 12.20 -4.49
C SER A 82 -1.60 11.97 -5.95
N LEU A 83 -1.90 10.79 -6.55
CA LEU A 83 -1.49 10.50 -7.93
C LEU A 83 -2.25 11.34 -8.96
N VAL A 84 -3.56 11.50 -8.78
CA VAL A 84 -4.42 12.18 -9.76
C VAL A 84 -4.57 13.65 -9.41
N SER A 85 -4.19 14.55 -10.34
CA SER A 85 -4.15 15.99 -10.11
C SER A 85 -5.53 16.67 -10.22
N ASP A 86 -6.45 16.10 -11.01
CA ASP A 86 -7.80 16.57 -11.30
C ASP A 86 -8.83 15.45 -11.13
N PRO A 87 -8.94 14.84 -9.90
CA PRO A 87 -9.83 13.72 -9.68
C PRO A 87 -11.30 14.15 -9.86
N PRO A 88 -12.13 13.32 -10.50
CA PRO A 88 -13.56 13.59 -10.58
C PRO A 88 -14.22 13.42 -9.19
N ASP A 89 -15.40 14.00 -9.02
CA ASP A 89 -16.20 13.83 -7.81
C ASP A 89 -16.42 12.35 -7.50
N GLY A 90 -16.27 11.96 -6.25
CA GLY A 90 -16.39 10.57 -5.80
C GLY A 90 -15.15 9.69 -6.06
N PHE A 91 -14.03 10.25 -6.49
CA PHE A 91 -12.77 9.52 -6.62
C PHE A 91 -12.13 9.28 -5.24
N GLU A 92 -12.62 8.27 -4.54
CA GLU A 92 -12.22 7.96 -3.17
C GLU A 92 -11.28 6.74 -3.07
N ALA A 93 -11.17 5.97 -4.15
CA ALA A 93 -10.42 4.72 -4.15
C ALA A 93 -8.93 4.94 -3.85
N ARG A 94 -8.39 4.08 -3.02
CA ARG A 94 -6.98 4.03 -2.60
C ARG A 94 -6.51 2.59 -2.58
N LEU A 95 -5.23 2.36 -2.83
CA LEU A 95 -4.56 1.16 -2.35
C LEU A 95 -4.27 1.30 -0.85
N PRO A 96 -4.08 0.20 -0.13
CA PRO A 96 -3.55 0.28 1.22
C PRO A 96 -2.23 1.04 1.25
N ALA A 97 -1.99 1.81 2.31
CA ALA A 97 -0.70 2.46 2.51
C ALA A 97 0.35 1.46 3.05
N PRO A 98 1.66 1.71 2.87
CA PRO A 98 2.67 0.93 3.55
C PRO A 98 2.45 0.91 5.09
N PRO A 99 2.73 -0.22 5.77
CA PRO A 99 3.41 -1.41 5.26
C PRO A 99 2.50 -2.44 4.57
N PHE A 100 1.20 -2.20 4.43
CA PHE A 100 0.24 -3.14 3.85
C PHE A 100 0.09 -3.03 2.31
N LEU A 101 0.78 -2.09 1.67
CA LEU A 101 0.92 -2.03 0.21
C LEU A 101 1.81 -3.18 -0.26
N MET A 102 1.23 -4.15 -0.99
CA MET A 102 1.90 -5.40 -1.38
C MET A 102 2.46 -5.37 -2.81
N ILE A 103 2.52 -4.21 -3.43
CA ILE A 103 3.05 -4.02 -4.77
C ILE A 103 3.93 -2.78 -4.81
N ASP A 104 5.06 -2.87 -5.52
CA ASP A 104 5.93 -1.73 -5.73
C ASP A 104 5.68 -1.04 -7.08
N ARG A 105 5.32 -1.81 -8.12
CA ARG A 105 5.07 -1.27 -9.47
C ARG A 105 4.10 -2.12 -10.28
N ILE A 106 3.37 -1.49 -11.18
CA ILE A 106 2.56 -2.16 -12.19
C ILE A 106 3.30 -2.09 -13.50
N VAL A 107 3.66 -3.25 -14.04
CA VAL A 107 4.50 -3.38 -15.25
C VAL A 107 3.65 -3.37 -16.51
N GLU A 108 2.48 -4.02 -16.44
CA GLU A 108 1.56 -4.14 -17.57
C GLU A 108 0.11 -4.06 -17.07
N LEU A 109 -0.69 -3.27 -17.75
CA LEU A 109 -2.10 -3.10 -17.47
C LEU A 109 -2.87 -2.95 -18.78
N GLU A 110 -3.68 -3.96 -19.12
CA GLU A 110 -4.41 -3.99 -20.37
C GLU A 110 -5.88 -4.36 -20.17
N SER A 111 -6.73 -3.85 -21.05
CA SER A 111 -8.14 -4.23 -21.09
C SER A 111 -8.64 -4.42 -22.50
N LYS A 112 -9.49 -5.45 -22.70
CA LYS A 112 -10.17 -5.72 -23.96
C LYS A 112 -11.64 -6.09 -23.64
N GLY A 113 -12.54 -5.14 -23.82
CA GLY A 113 -13.93 -5.31 -23.41
C GLY A 113 -14.05 -5.52 -21.90
N SER A 114 -14.62 -6.65 -21.49
CA SER A 114 -14.74 -7.03 -20.07
C SER A 114 -13.54 -7.83 -19.53
N LYS A 115 -12.56 -8.14 -20.35
CA LYS A 115 -11.35 -8.88 -19.99
C LYS A 115 -10.14 -7.95 -19.86
N GLY A 116 -9.05 -8.45 -19.30
CA GLY A 116 -7.81 -7.70 -19.20
C GLY A 116 -6.67 -8.53 -18.65
N LYS A 117 -5.53 -7.90 -18.50
CA LYS A 117 -4.32 -8.47 -17.91
C LYS A 117 -3.66 -7.46 -17.00
N ILE A 118 -3.11 -7.93 -15.90
CA ILE A 118 -2.35 -7.14 -14.96
C ILE A 118 -1.05 -7.89 -14.66
N VAL A 119 0.08 -7.19 -14.77
CA VAL A 119 1.37 -7.67 -14.28
C VAL A 119 1.93 -6.63 -13.33
N ALA A 120 2.26 -7.04 -12.13
CA ALA A 120 2.85 -6.18 -11.12
C ALA A 120 4.00 -6.88 -10.40
N GLU A 121 4.85 -6.11 -9.76
CA GLU A 121 6.01 -6.62 -9.06
C GLU A 121 6.16 -5.97 -7.68
N GLN A 122 6.77 -6.74 -6.77
CA GLN A 122 7.20 -6.33 -5.45
C GLN A 122 8.66 -6.74 -5.25
N ASP A 123 9.50 -5.83 -4.79
CA ASP A 123 10.87 -6.16 -4.41
C ASP A 123 10.88 -6.77 -3.01
N VAL A 124 11.53 -7.91 -2.86
CA VAL A 124 11.70 -8.55 -1.56
C VAL A 124 12.74 -7.78 -0.77
N ARG A 125 12.35 -7.25 0.38
CA ARG A 125 13.22 -6.46 1.26
C ARG A 125 13.42 -7.17 2.59
N LEU A 126 14.67 -7.28 3.00
CA LEU A 126 15.04 -7.96 4.25
C LEU A 126 14.41 -7.31 5.49
N ASP A 127 14.16 -6.00 5.44
CA ASP A 127 13.54 -5.20 6.51
C ASP A 127 11.99 -5.24 6.48
N ALA A 128 11.39 -6.03 5.59
CA ALA A 128 9.94 -6.17 5.55
C ALA A 128 9.42 -6.72 6.87
N TRP A 129 8.38 -6.06 7.40
CA TRP A 129 7.83 -6.29 8.73
C TRP A 129 7.45 -7.75 9.00
N TYR A 130 6.94 -8.45 8.00
CA TYR A 130 6.50 -9.84 8.14
C TYR A 130 7.67 -10.81 8.36
N PHE A 131 8.85 -10.56 7.83
CA PHE A 131 10.03 -11.41 8.08
C PHE A 131 10.52 -11.34 9.52
N GLN A 132 10.16 -10.30 10.26
CA GLN A 132 10.54 -10.13 11.66
C GLN A 132 9.65 -10.90 12.63
N CYS A 133 8.47 -11.35 12.19
CA CYS A 133 7.48 -11.97 13.05
C CYS A 133 6.89 -13.28 12.50
N HIS A 134 7.01 -13.55 11.23
CA HIS A 134 6.39 -14.72 10.59
C HIS A 134 7.42 -15.58 9.83
N PHE A 135 8.18 -16.51 10.50
CA PHE A 135 8.20 -16.78 11.94
C PHE A 135 9.59 -16.42 12.50
N THR A 136 9.76 -16.34 13.81
CA THR A 136 11.01 -15.89 14.46
C THR A 136 12.27 -16.67 14.02
N ALA A 137 12.19 -17.99 13.85
CA ALA A 137 13.31 -18.83 13.40
C ALA A 137 13.16 -19.30 11.93
N ASP A 138 12.08 -18.93 11.28
CA ASP A 138 11.76 -19.34 9.90
C ASP A 138 11.05 -18.20 9.14
N PRO A 139 11.79 -17.15 8.75
CA PRO A 139 11.19 -15.98 8.12
C PRO A 139 10.64 -16.31 6.73
N VAL A 140 9.35 -16.05 6.56
CA VAL A 140 8.61 -16.26 5.31
C VAL A 140 7.49 -15.23 5.19
N GLN A 141 7.25 -14.70 4.00
CA GLN A 141 6.07 -13.85 3.77
C GLN A 141 4.79 -14.66 3.96
N PRO A 142 3.82 -14.21 4.77
CA PRO A 142 2.52 -14.86 4.88
C PRO A 142 1.84 -14.99 3.51
N GLY A 143 1.41 -16.20 3.12
CA GLY A 143 0.77 -16.42 1.83
C GLY A 143 -0.50 -15.59 1.61
N CYS A 144 -1.22 -15.26 2.70
CA CYS A 144 -2.39 -14.38 2.64
C CYS A 144 -2.06 -12.97 2.12
N LEU A 145 -0.84 -12.46 2.32
CA LEU A 145 -0.42 -11.17 1.77
C LEU A 145 -0.27 -11.23 0.24
N GLY A 146 0.17 -12.37 -0.31
CA GLY A 146 0.20 -12.58 -1.75
C GLY A 146 -1.21 -12.65 -2.36
N VAL A 147 -2.17 -13.24 -1.64
CA VAL A 147 -3.59 -13.23 -2.05
C VAL A 147 -4.15 -11.81 -1.99
N ASP A 148 -3.82 -11.05 -0.94
CA ASP A 148 -4.26 -9.66 -0.79
C ASP A 148 -3.70 -8.77 -1.90
N ALA A 149 -2.44 -8.98 -2.33
CA ALA A 149 -1.86 -8.28 -3.47
C ALA A 149 -2.71 -8.44 -4.75
N ILE A 150 -3.27 -9.62 -4.99
CA ILE A 150 -4.16 -9.87 -6.12
C ILE A 150 -5.45 -9.07 -5.99
N TRP A 151 -6.06 -8.98 -4.79
CA TRP A 151 -7.22 -8.13 -4.56
C TRP A 151 -6.90 -6.65 -4.71
N GLN A 152 -5.74 -6.19 -4.24
CA GLN A 152 -5.26 -4.82 -4.42
C GLN A 152 -5.17 -4.48 -5.92
N LEU A 153 -4.58 -5.35 -6.72
CA LEU A 153 -4.43 -5.16 -8.17
C LEU A 153 -5.77 -5.19 -8.91
N LEU A 154 -6.67 -6.09 -8.55
CA LEU A 154 -8.03 -6.12 -9.12
C LEU A 154 -8.80 -4.85 -8.76
N GLY A 155 -8.67 -4.36 -7.53
CA GLY A 155 -9.24 -3.07 -7.11
C GLY A 155 -8.68 -1.91 -7.92
N PHE A 156 -7.37 -1.86 -8.10
CA PHE A 156 -6.70 -0.87 -8.93
C PHE A 156 -7.21 -0.92 -10.38
N PHE A 157 -7.36 -2.12 -10.95
CA PHE A 157 -7.93 -2.31 -12.29
C PHE A 157 -9.31 -1.70 -12.43
N CYS A 158 -10.21 -1.90 -11.45
CA CYS A 158 -11.54 -1.28 -11.48
C CYS A 158 -11.46 0.25 -11.54
N VAL A 159 -10.59 0.86 -10.73
CA VAL A 159 -10.41 2.32 -10.68
C VAL A 159 -9.79 2.84 -11.97
N TRP A 160 -8.81 2.14 -12.51
CA TRP A 160 -8.21 2.43 -13.81
C TRP A 160 -9.24 2.32 -14.95
N ARG A 161 -10.28 1.49 -14.80
CA ARG A 161 -11.42 1.40 -15.72
C ARG A 161 -12.50 2.46 -15.47
N GLY A 162 -12.23 3.44 -14.58
CA GLY A 162 -13.13 4.56 -14.29
C GLY A 162 -14.10 4.31 -13.13
N ALA A 163 -13.94 3.26 -12.35
CA ALA A 163 -14.74 3.08 -11.14
C ALA A 163 -14.37 4.13 -10.09
N LEU A 164 -15.40 4.66 -9.42
CA LEU A 164 -15.28 5.62 -8.31
C LEU A 164 -15.71 4.95 -7.01
N GLY A 165 -15.32 5.53 -5.88
CA GLY A 165 -15.68 5.01 -4.55
C GLY A 165 -14.62 4.12 -3.93
N THR A 166 -15.00 3.26 -2.98
CA THR A 166 -14.07 2.49 -2.14
C THR A 166 -14.07 1.00 -2.46
N GLY A 167 -12.87 0.38 -2.38
CA GLY A 167 -12.65 -1.03 -2.71
C GLY A 167 -12.99 -1.99 -1.57
N ARG A 168 -13.50 -3.16 -1.93
CA ARG A 168 -13.71 -4.30 -1.01
C ARG A 168 -13.34 -5.61 -1.70
N ALA A 169 -12.55 -6.45 -1.01
CA ALA A 169 -12.38 -7.83 -1.39
C ALA A 169 -13.70 -8.58 -1.19
N LEU A 170 -14.12 -9.34 -2.18
CA LEU A 170 -15.41 -10.07 -2.15
C LEU A 170 -15.22 -11.58 -2.00
N GLY A 171 -13.98 -12.08 -2.13
CA GLY A 171 -13.65 -13.47 -1.99
C GLY A 171 -12.77 -14.00 -3.14
N CYS A 172 -12.47 -15.26 -3.09
CA CYS A 172 -11.79 -16.01 -4.14
C CYS A 172 -12.27 -17.46 -4.15
N GLY A 173 -11.91 -18.20 -5.18
CA GLY A 173 -12.07 -19.64 -5.25
C GLY A 173 -10.89 -20.35 -4.59
N GLU A 174 -10.40 -21.40 -5.25
CA GLU A 174 -9.27 -22.17 -4.74
C GLU A 174 -7.98 -21.33 -4.69
N VAL A 175 -7.24 -21.52 -3.61
CA VAL A 175 -5.89 -20.97 -3.43
C VAL A 175 -4.94 -22.12 -3.17
N LEU A 176 -3.90 -22.23 -4.01
CA LEU A 176 -2.87 -23.25 -3.86
C LEU A 176 -1.52 -22.59 -3.60
N PHE A 177 -0.86 -23.00 -2.53
CA PHE A 177 0.48 -22.56 -2.15
C PHE A 177 1.48 -23.71 -2.43
N ASN A 178 2.31 -23.56 -3.46
CA ASN A 178 3.30 -24.55 -3.87
C ASN A 178 4.74 -24.11 -3.56
N GLY A 179 4.91 -22.92 -3.01
CA GLY A 179 6.21 -22.35 -2.68
C GLY A 179 6.10 -21.21 -1.68
N GLN A 180 7.22 -20.59 -1.38
CA GLN A 180 7.36 -19.58 -0.34
C GLN A 180 8.16 -18.38 -0.85
N ILE A 181 7.93 -17.21 -0.25
CA ILE A 181 8.74 -16.01 -0.43
C ILE A 181 9.60 -15.86 0.82
N ARG A 182 10.94 -15.93 0.62
CA ARG A 182 11.96 -15.94 1.68
C ARG A 182 12.82 -14.67 1.60
N PRO A 183 13.51 -14.27 2.69
CA PRO A 183 14.33 -13.06 2.70
C PRO A 183 15.45 -13.01 1.65
N PHE A 184 15.89 -14.14 1.13
CA PHE A 184 16.95 -14.22 0.10
C PHE A 184 16.42 -14.10 -1.33
N ASN A 185 15.08 -14.18 -1.54
CA ASN A 185 14.47 -13.92 -2.84
C ASN A 185 14.62 -12.44 -3.23
N LYS A 186 14.43 -12.13 -4.50
CA LYS A 186 14.63 -10.76 -5.03
C LYS A 186 13.33 -10.10 -5.41
N THR A 187 12.52 -10.79 -6.22
CA THR A 187 11.32 -10.19 -6.82
C THR A 187 10.14 -11.14 -6.74
N VAL A 188 9.01 -10.62 -6.29
CA VAL A 188 7.71 -11.27 -6.44
C VAL A 188 6.99 -10.65 -7.62
N ARG A 189 6.49 -11.48 -8.54
CA ARG A 189 5.68 -11.05 -9.68
C ARG A 189 4.28 -11.60 -9.59
N TYR A 190 3.32 -10.72 -9.75
CA TYR A 190 1.89 -11.01 -9.78
C TYR A 190 1.40 -10.91 -11.21
N GLU A 191 0.79 -11.98 -11.74
CA GLU A 191 0.11 -11.98 -13.02
C GLU A 191 -1.37 -12.29 -12.82
N ILE A 192 -2.24 -11.45 -13.36
CA ILE A 192 -3.68 -11.62 -13.22
C ILE A 192 -4.33 -11.59 -14.60
N ASP A 193 -5.05 -12.67 -14.92
CA ASP A 193 -5.96 -12.72 -16.07
C ASP A 193 -7.34 -12.26 -15.60
N VAL A 194 -7.72 -11.04 -15.96
CA VAL A 194 -9.07 -10.52 -15.69
C VAL A 194 -10.06 -11.25 -16.61
N ARG A 195 -10.87 -12.09 -15.99
CA ARG A 195 -11.91 -12.87 -16.70
C ARG A 195 -13.13 -12.02 -17.03
N ARG A 196 -13.52 -11.16 -16.09
CA ARG A 196 -14.71 -10.33 -16.24
C ARG A 196 -14.62 -9.06 -15.40
N TYR A 197 -14.84 -7.93 -16.03
CA TYR A 197 -15.13 -6.63 -15.40
C TYR A 197 -16.57 -6.25 -15.73
N SER A 198 -17.31 -5.79 -14.74
CA SER A 198 -18.70 -5.33 -14.87
C SER A 198 -18.88 -4.02 -14.12
N HIS A 199 -19.49 -3.06 -14.78
CA HIS A 199 -19.94 -1.80 -14.16
C HIS A 199 -21.48 -1.82 -14.11
N LEU A 200 -22.02 -1.68 -12.89
CA LEU A 200 -23.46 -1.71 -12.60
C LEU A 200 -23.97 -0.28 -12.58
N LYS A 201 -24.61 0.14 -13.68
CA LYS A 201 -25.03 1.53 -13.89
C LYS A 201 -25.96 2.05 -12.79
N ASP A 202 -26.88 1.20 -12.30
CA ASP A 202 -27.91 1.60 -11.33
C ASP A 202 -27.33 1.90 -9.94
N SER A 203 -26.30 1.17 -9.54
CA SER A 203 -25.66 1.32 -8.22
C SER A 203 -24.32 2.06 -8.27
N GLY A 204 -23.78 2.34 -9.46
CA GLY A 204 -22.41 2.86 -9.63
C GLY A 204 -21.31 1.89 -9.23
N ALA A 205 -21.66 0.68 -8.80
CA ALA A 205 -20.69 -0.32 -8.38
C ALA A 205 -19.95 -0.92 -9.57
N SER A 206 -18.69 -1.28 -9.35
CA SER A 206 -17.90 -2.05 -10.32
C SER A 206 -17.38 -3.32 -9.67
N VAL A 207 -17.46 -4.44 -10.38
CA VAL A 207 -16.98 -5.74 -9.89
C VAL A 207 -16.06 -6.36 -10.93
N VAL A 208 -14.96 -6.92 -10.47
CA VAL A 208 -13.97 -7.61 -11.28
C VAL A 208 -13.73 -9.01 -10.74
N VAL A 209 -13.53 -9.96 -11.66
CA VAL A 209 -13.15 -11.34 -11.37
C VAL A 209 -11.91 -11.68 -12.20
N GLY A 210 -10.90 -12.22 -11.56
CA GLY A 210 -9.67 -12.66 -12.24
C GLY A 210 -9.04 -13.88 -11.60
N ASP A 211 -8.14 -14.52 -12.33
CA ASP A 211 -7.27 -15.56 -11.80
C ASP A 211 -5.87 -15.01 -11.65
N GLY A 212 -5.27 -15.27 -10.49
CA GLY A 212 -3.94 -14.81 -10.16
C GLY A 212 -2.90 -15.93 -10.16
N ARG A 213 -1.71 -15.61 -10.61
CA ARG A 213 -0.48 -16.41 -10.47
C ARG A 213 0.57 -15.54 -9.80
N VAL A 214 1.25 -16.11 -8.82
CA VAL A 214 2.33 -15.43 -8.10
C VAL A 214 3.63 -16.19 -8.30
N TYR A 215 4.64 -15.49 -8.74
CA TYR A 215 5.97 -16.00 -8.98
C TYR A 215 6.96 -15.36 -8.01
N VAL A 216 7.95 -16.10 -7.58
CA VAL A 216 9.12 -15.57 -6.89
C VAL A 216 10.37 -15.97 -7.66
N ASP A 217 11.19 -14.97 -8.04
CA ASP A 217 12.41 -15.19 -8.86
C ASP A 217 12.10 -16.13 -10.06
N ASP A 218 11.01 -15.86 -10.79
CA ASP A 218 10.45 -16.59 -11.92
C ASP A 218 9.84 -17.98 -11.63
N ALA A 219 9.91 -18.48 -10.41
CA ALA A 219 9.26 -19.75 -10.04
C ALA A 219 7.79 -19.48 -9.63
N LEU A 220 6.84 -20.20 -10.27
CA LEU A 220 5.43 -20.16 -9.88
C LEU A 220 5.24 -20.77 -8.50
N ILE A 221 4.71 -19.99 -7.55
CA ILE A 221 4.54 -20.42 -6.16
C ILE A 221 3.10 -20.41 -5.66
N TYR A 222 2.24 -19.52 -6.20
CA TYR A 222 0.82 -19.47 -5.81
C TYR A 222 -0.07 -19.44 -7.04
N THR A 223 -1.26 -20.01 -6.89
CA THR A 223 -2.38 -19.76 -7.81
C THR A 223 -3.61 -19.39 -7.01
N VAL A 224 -4.37 -18.42 -7.52
CA VAL A 224 -5.61 -17.93 -6.90
C VAL A 224 -6.70 -17.91 -7.96
N GLY A 225 -7.66 -18.81 -7.83
CA GLY A 225 -8.78 -18.91 -8.76
C GLY A 225 -9.89 -17.93 -8.41
N GLN A 226 -10.49 -17.30 -9.39
CA GLN A 226 -11.72 -16.49 -9.26
C GLN A 226 -11.66 -15.44 -8.15
N ALA A 227 -10.52 -14.77 -7.97
CA ALA A 227 -10.43 -13.64 -7.06
C ALA A 227 -11.41 -12.53 -7.49
N LYS A 228 -12.15 -11.98 -6.52
CA LYS A 228 -13.22 -11.01 -6.76
C LYS A 228 -12.97 -9.76 -5.93
N THR A 229 -13.06 -8.61 -6.56
CA THR A 229 -13.01 -7.30 -5.91
C THR A 229 -14.14 -6.43 -6.44
N GLY A 230 -14.73 -5.61 -5.58
CA GLY A 230 -15.71 -4.62 -5.96
C GLY A 230 -15.29 -3.22 -5.54
N ILE A 231 -15.66 -2.22 -6.33
CA ILE A 231 -15.60 -0.79 -5.98
C ILE A 231 -17.04 -0.31 -5.84
N PHE A 232 -17.32 0.33 -4.70
CA PHE A 232 -18.67 0.75 -4.34
C PHE A 232 -18.68 2.23 -4.01
N THR A 233 -19.67 2.94 -4.55
CA THR A 233 -19.95 4.35 -4.23
C THR A 233 -20.97 4.44 -3.09
N GLY A 234 -20.92 5.54 -2.33
CA GLY A 234 -21.92 5.84 -1.31
C GLY A 234 -21.92 4.89 -0.11
N ILE A 235 -20.83 4.17 0.16
CA ILE A 235 -20.71 3.39 1.39
C ILE A 235 -20.64 4.38 2.55
N ALA A 236 -21.67 4.36 3.38
CA ALA A 236 -21.75 5.16 4.60
C ALA A 236 -21.95 4.23 5.80
N TYR A 237 -21.20 4.50 6.86
CA TYR A 237 -21.34 3.84 8.15
C TYR A 237 -21.74 4.93 9.15
N PRO A 238 -23.05 5.09 9.49
CA PRO A 238 -23.52 6.19 10.34
C PRO A 238 -22.90 6.20 11.74
N ASP A 239 -22.42 5.06 12.18
CA ASP A 239 -21.76 4.83 13.47
C ASP A 239 -20.24 4.59 13.33
N TYR A 240 -19.65 4.89 12.18
CA TYR A 240 -18.20 4.78 12.00
C TYR A 240 -17.50 6.11 12.45
N PRO A 241 -16.36 5.99 13.14
CA PRO A 241 -15.74 4.74 13.59
C PRO A 241 -16.64 4.00 14.58
N ALA A 242 -16.90 2.71 14.30
CA ALA A 242 -17.77 1.88 15.12
C ALA A 242 -17.29 1.84 16.57
N ARG A 243 -18.04 2.50 17.46
CA ARG A 243 -17.79 2.44 18.90
C ARG A 243 -18.56 1.26 19.49
N SER A 244 -17.92 0.11 19.59
CA SER A 244 -18.49 -0.98 20.38
C SER A 244 -18.37 -0.66 21.86
N LYS A 245 -19.22 -1.26 22.71
CA LYS A 245 -19.07 -1.17 24.17
C LYS A 245 -17.70 -1.68 24.64
N ASN A 246 -17.06 -2.56 23.87
CA ASN A 246 -15.75 -3.13 24.16
C ASN A 246 -14.60 -2.24 23.71
N SER A 247 -14.83 -1.22 22.90
CA SER A 247 -13.83 -0.22 22.47
C SER A 247 -13.82 1.04 23.35
N ALA A 248 -14.62 1.05 24.43
CA ALA A 248 -14.72 2.18 25.36
C ALA A 248 -13.42 2.47 26.17
N GLY A 249 -12.42 1.63 26.06
CA GLY A 249 -11.08 1.85 26.62
C GLY A 249 -10.05 2.35 25.60
N GLY A 250 -10.44 2.61 24.37
CA GLY A 250 -9.57 3.25 23.38
C GLY A 250 -9.19 4.67 23.81
N ILE A 251 -8.05 5.13 23.34
CA ILE A 251 -7.54 6.48 23.61
C ILE A 251 -8.61 7.50 23.17
N MET A 252 -9.18 8.21 24.13
CA MET A 252 -10.02 9.39 23.88
C MET A 252 -9.14 10.62 23.81
#